data_ad8e791b7ad0171212785ccd80ceab5a
#
_entry.id   ad8e791b7ad0171212785ccd80ceab5a
#
_cell.length_a   1.000
_cell.length_b   1.000
_cell.length_c   1.000
_cell.angle_alpha   90.00
_cell.angle_beta   90.00
_cell.angle_gamma   90.00
#
_symmetry.space_group_name_H-M   'P 1'
#
loop_
_entity.id
_entity.type
_entity.pdbx_description
1 polymer ?
#
loop_
_entity_poly.entity_id
_entity_poly.type
_entity_poly.pdbx_seq_one_letter_code
_entity_poly.pdbx_strand_id
1 'polypeptide(L)'
;MTAAHPDWDSSYAGASPPWDIGRPQPAFVRLADAGALTGALLDAGCGTGEHTILAARLGARALGIDISTLAIETARRKATERGVHAGFRVFDALHLDTLDEIFDTVIDSGLFHVFDDTARYRYIAAVHAVLRPGGHLHLMCFSDREPGDWGPRRIKESELRAALANGWRIDSLARDRFDIKPGLGTPGAEAWLADAVRLAPR
;
A
#
# COMPACT_ATOMS: atom_id res chain seq x y z
N MET A 1 -5.12 24.36 -7.54
CA MET A 1 -4.78 24.36 -6.11
C MET A 1 -4.56 22.89 -5.74
N THR A 2 -3.33 22.48 -5.47
CA THR A 2 -3.00 21.15 -4.96
C THR A 2 -3.62 21.04 -3.57
N ALA A 3 -4.47 20.05 -3.34
CA ALA A 3 -4.95 19.74 -1.99
C ALA A 3 -3.71 19.54 -1.10
N ALA A 4 -3.63 20.29 0.01
CA ALA A 4 -2.54 20.12 0.95
C ALA A 4 -2.65 18.70 1.53
N HIS A 5 -1.62 17.88 1.31
CA HIS A 5 -1.52 16.60 1.97
C HIS A 5 -1.47 16.82 3.49
N PRO A 6 -2.06 15.92 4.30
CA PRO A 6 -1.78 15.92 5.72
C PRO A 6 -0.27 15.90 5.96
N ASP A 7 0.18 16.52 7.05
CA ASP A 7 1.58 16.46 7.46
C ASP A 7 1.90 15.04 7.99
N TRP A 8 2.23 14.14 7.05
CA TRP A 8 2.56 12.75 7.39
C TRP A 8 3.87 12.64 8.16
N ASP A 9 4.82 13.58 8.00
CA ASP A 9 6.05 13.59 8.78
C ASP A 9 5.77 13.70 10.28
N SER A 10 4.77 14.48 10.68
CA SER A 10 4.38 14.59 12.09
C SER A 10 3.97 13.24 12.70
N SER A 11 3.40 12.34 11.91
CA SER A 11 3.03 10.99 12.36
C SER A 11 4.23 10.10 12.66
N TYR A 12 5.40 10.39 12.08
CA TYR A 12 6.63 9.63 12.25
C TYR A 12 7.69 10.36 13.11
N ALA A 13 7.44 11.62 13.51
CA ALA A 13 8.39 12.45 14.27
C ALA A 13 8.55 12.04 15.76
N GLY A 14 7.66 11.21 16.27
CA GLY A 14 7.62 10.82 17.69
C GLY A 14 7.49 9.32 17.90
N ALA A 15 6.51 8.93 18.70
CA ALA A 15 6.17 7.52 18.84
C ALA A 15 5.66 6.97 17.51
N SER A 16 6.15 5.80 17.10
CA SER A 16 5.73 5.14 15.87
C SER A 16 4.19 5.00 15.81
N PRO A 17 3.54 5.37 14.69
CA PRO A 17 2.09 5.42 14.57
C PRO A 17 1.44 4.03 14.79
N PRO A 18 0.13 3.97 15.09
CA PRO A 18 -0.53 2.70 15.43
C PRO A 18 -0.54 1.66 14.30
N TRP A 19 -0.47 2.09 13.05
CA TRP A 19 -0.37 1.19 11.88
C TRP A 19 1.04 0.67 11.61
N ASP A 20 2.09 1.30 12.13
CA ASP A 20 3.47 0.80 12.03
C ASP A 20 3.74 -0.21 13.16
N ILE A 21 3.39 -1.45 12.91
CA ILE A 21 3.52 -2.56 13.86
C ILE A 21 4.94 -3.17 13.93
N GLY A 22 5.90 -2.62 13.17
CA GLY A 22 7.31 -3.08 13.15
C GLY A 22 7.53 -4.41 12.43
N ARG A 23 6.54 -4.92 11.72
CA ARG A 23 6.57 -6.14 10.92
C ARG A 23 5.56 -6.04 9.77
N PRO A 24 5.67 -6.89 8.71
CA PRO A 24 4.67 -6.94 7.67
C PRO A 24 3.29 -7.31 8.21
N GLN A 25 2.24 -6.78 7.60
CA GLN A 25 0.86 -7.20 7.87
C GLN A 25 0.66 -8.68 7.52
N PRO A 26 -0.11 -9.46 8.29
CA PRO A 26 -0.32 -10.89 8.04
C PRO A 26 -0.85 -11.19 6.63
N ALA A 27 -1.69 -10.32 6.06
CA ALA A 27 -2.19 -10.46 4.70
C ALA A 27 -1.05 -10.52 3.68
N PHE A 28 -0.08 -9.64 3.79
CA PHE A 28 1.07 -9.59 2.89
C PHE A 28 2.08 -10.71 3.15
N VAL A 29 2.16 -11.24 4.37
CA VAL A 29 2.93 -12.47 4.65
C VAL A 29 2.32 -13.64 3.89
N ARG A 30 0.98 -13.81 3.93
CA ARG A 30 0.28 -14.86 3.15
C ARG A 30 0.46 -14.71 1.64
N LEU A 31 0.44 -13.47 1.12
CA LEU A 31 0.74 -13.20 -0.30
C LEU A 31 2.19 -13.57 -0.64
N ALA A 32 3.12 -13.28 0.25
CA ALA A 32 4.52 -13.66 0.12
C ALA A 32 4.71 -15.18 0.09
N ASP A 33 4.07 -15.90 1.02
CA ASP A 33 4.10 -17.36 1.11
C ASP A 33 3.48 -18.02 -0.13
N ALA A 34 2.49 -17.38 -0.75
CA ALA A 34 1.88 -17.81 -2.00
C ALA A 34 2.72 -17.44 -3.26
N GLY A 35 3.87 -16.78 -3.09
CA GLY A 35 4.73 -16.36 -4.20
C GLY A 35 4.20 -15.18 -5.01
N ALA A 36 3.29 -14.38 -4.44
CA ALA A 36 2.66 -13.26 -5.14
C ALA A 36 3.52 -11.98 -5.16
N LEU A 37 4.51 -11.85 -4.25
CA LEU A 37 5.37 -10.68 -4.14
C LEU A 37 6.66 -10.86 -4.95
N THR A 38 6.58 -10.76 -6.28
CA THR A 38 7.68 -11.12 -7.20
C THR A 38 7.95 -10.03 -8.24
N GLY A 39 9.06 -10.19 -8.96
CA GLY A 39 9.45 -9.34 -10.08
C GLY A 39 9.87 -7.94 -9.65
N ALA A 40 9.57 -6.95 -10.49
CA ALA A 40 9.67 -5.55 -10.13
C ALA A 40 8.45 -5.17 -9.29
N LEU A 41 8.65 -4.87 -8.01
CA LEU A 41 7.57 -4.62 -7.06
C LEU A 41 7.63 -3.19 -6.53
N LEU A 42 6.49 -2.51 -6.57
CA LEU A 42 6.26 -1.21 -5.94
C LEU A 42 5.41 -1.37 -4.69
N ASP A 43 5.88 -0.83 -3.56
CA ASP A 43 5.14 -0.69 -2.31
C ASP A 43 4.70 0.78 -2.18
N ALA A 44 3.44 1.06 -2.47
CA ALA A 44 2.87 2.39 -2.51
C ALA A 44 2.37 2.81 -1.12
N GLY A 45 2.93 3.89 -0.57
CA GLY A 45 2.73 4.30 0.82
C GLY A 45 3.41 3.33 1.78
N CYS A 46 4.70 3.03 1.51
CA CYS A 46 5.43 1.97 2.21
C CYS A 46 5.68 2.24 3.69
N GLY A 47 5.43 3.46 4.18
CA GLY A 47 5.75 3.86 5.54
C GLY A 47 7.20 3.54 5.89
N THR A 48 7.42 2.82 6.98
CA THR A 48 8.77 2.43 7.44
C THR A 48 9.30 1.15 6.77
N GLY A 49 8.69 0.69 5.66
CA GLY A 49 9.28 -0.22 4.67
C GLY A 49 9.16 -1.71 4.97
N GLU A 50 8.30 -2.16 5.88
CA GLU A 50 8.24 -3.57 6.29
C GLU A 50 7.86 -4.52 5.13
N HIS A 51 6.90 -4.13 4.27
CA HIS A 51 6.50 -4.95 3.12
C HIS A 51 7.52 -4.90 1.98
N THR A 52 8.12 -3.73 1.73
CA THR A 52 9.21 -3.57 0.76
C THR A 52 10.39 -4.46 1.13
N ILE A 53 10.80 -4.46 2.42
CA ILE A 53 11.89 -5.32 2.94
C ILE A 53 11.52 -6.81 2.82
N LEU A 54 10.26 -7.18 3.12
CA LEU A 54 9.78 -8.55 2.94
C LEU A 54 9.93 -8.99 1.48
N ALA A 55 9.41 -8.21 0.54
CA ALA A 55 9.48 -8.53 -0.89
C ALA A 55 10.93 -8.64 -1.39
N ALA A 56 11.80 -7.73 -0.98
CA ALA A 56 13.22 -7.77 -1.35
C ALA A 56 13.94 -9.01 -0.81
N ARG A 57 13.62 -9.47 0.40
CA ARG A 57 14.15 -10.73 0.95
C ARG A 57 13.75 -11.96 0.15
N LEU A 58 12.60 -11.91 -0.52
CA LEU A 58 12.11 -12.98 -1.40
C LEU A 58 12.64 -12.88 -2.84
N GLY A 59 13.53 -11.91 -3.09
CA GLY A 59 14.18 -11.74 -4.39
C GLY A 59 13.48 -10.80 -5.36
N ALA A 60 12.43 -10.09 -4.93
CA ALA A 60 11.82 -9.03 -5.73
C ALA A 60 12.77 -7.83 -5.85
N ARG A 61 12.77 -7.17 -7.01
CA ARG A 61 13.35 -5.83 -7.16
C ARG A 61 12.37 -4.82 -6.59
N ALA A 62 12.42 -4.63 -5.27
CA ALA A 62 11.44 -3.87 -4.53
C ALA A 62 11.80 -2.39 -4.40
N LEU A 63 10.85 -1.52 -4.68
CA LEU A 63 10.87 -0.08 -4.45
C LEU A 63 9.72 0.29 -3.51
N GLY A 64 10.03 0.87 -2.34
CA GLY A 64 9.04 1.50 -1.47
C GLY A 64 9.00 3.00 -1.72
N ILE A 65 7.80 3.55 -1.81
CA ILE A 65 7.58 5.00 -1.87
C ILE A 65 6.66 5.46 -0.75
N ASP A 66 6.95 6.62 -0.21
CA ASP A 66 6.09 7.33 0.74
C ASP A 66 6.30 8.84 0.60
N ILE A 67 5.31 9.63 0.92
CA ILE A 67 5.44 11.09 0.91
C ILE A 67 6.20 11.61 2.15
N SER A 68 6.24 10.84 3.23
CA SER A 68 6.96 11.16 4.46
C SER A 68 8.46 10.91 4.30
N THR A 69 9.24 11.95 4.47
CA THR A 69 10.71 11.87 4.50
C THR A 69 11.18 11.03 5.69
N LEU A 70 10.57 11.22 6.87
CA LEU A 70 10.94 10.50 8.09
C LEU A 70 10.63 8.98 8.01
N ALA A 71 9.51 8.63 7.36
CA ALA A 71 9.18 7.23 7.09
C ALA A 71 10.25 6.59 6.20
N ILE A 72 10.63 7.24 5.10
CA ILE A 72 11.63 6.75 4.14
C ILE A 72 13.02 6.64 4.77
N GLU A 73 13.44 7.61 5.58
CA GLU A 73 14.71 7.52 6.32
C GLU A 73 14.72 6.30 7.26
N THR A 74 13.61 6.07 7.97
CA THR A 74 13.45 4.91 8.84
C THR A 74 13.47 3.61 8.04
N ALA A 75 12.81 3.55 6.88
CA ALA A 75 12.80 2.38 6.01
C ALA A 75 14.21 2.03 5.50
N ARG A 76 14.97 3.02 5.05
CA ARG A 76 16.37 2.85 4.61
C ARG A 76 17.26 2.31 5.74
N ARG A 77 17.13 2.88 6.95
CA ARG A 77 17.88 2.43 8.13
C ARG A 77 17.53 0.97 8.46
N LYS A 78 16.24 0.60 8.52
CA LYS A 78 15.80 -0.78 8.76
C LYS A 78 16.35 -1.76 7.73
N ALA A 79 16.32 -1.40 6.44
CA ALA A 79 16.86 -2.24 5.37
C ALA A 79 18.36 -2.48 5.55
N THR A 80 19.12 -1.42 5.84
CA THR A 80 20.56 -1.50 6.12
C THR A 80 20.86 -2.37 7.33
N GLU A 81 20.19 -2.15 8.47
CA GLU A 81 20.35 -2.92 9.70
C GLU A 81 20.05 -4.41 9.50
N ARG A 82 19.13 -4.73 8.58
CA ARG A 82 18.72 -6.11 8.27
C ARG A 82 19.50 -6.73 7.08
N GLY A 83 20.48 -6.00 6.51
CA GLY A 83 21.26 -6.47 5.36
C GLY A 83 20.44 -6.74 4.10
N VAL A 84 19.38 -5.96 3.87
CA VAL A 84 18.46 -6.13 2.74
C VAL A 84 18.63 -5.02 1.73
N HIS A 85 18.81 -5.38 0.46
CA HIS A 85 18.87 -4.42 -0.64
C HIS A 85 17.45 -4.14 -1.16
N ALA A 86 16.92 -2.96 -0.82
CA ALA A 86 15.64 -2.46 -1.28
C ALA A 86 15.75 -0.97 -1.64
N GLY A 87 15.02 -0.53 -2.65
CA GLY A 87 14.92 0.88 -3.00
C GLY A 87 13.89 1.61 -2.11
N PHE A 88 14.19 2.87 -1.74
CA PHE A 88 13.23 3.73 -1.04
C PHE A 88 13.31 5.15 -1.55
N ARG A 89 12.16 5.76 -1.85
CA ARG A 89 12.07 7.10 -2.44
C ARG A 89 10.96 7.92 -1.80
N VAL A 90 11.26 9.16 -1.43
CA VAL A 90 10.20 10.13 -1.10
C VAL A 90 9.48 10.47 -2.40
N PHE A 91 8.19 10.12 -2.48
CA PHE A 91 7.42 10.30 -3.70
C PHE A 91 5.91 10.32 -3.41
N ASP A 92 5.17 11.17 -4.14
CA ASP A 92 3.71 11.25 -4.03
C ASP A 92 3.06 10.20 -4.94
N ALA A 93 2.34 9.25 -4.35
CA ALA A 93 1.66 8.17 -5.07
C ALA A 93 0.57 8.66 -6.04
N LEU A 94 0.08 9.88 -5.91
CA LEU A 94 -0.85 10.49 -6.88
C LEU A 94 -0.17 10.84 -8.22
N HIS A 95 1.17 10.76 -8.30
CA HIS A 95 1.98 11.09 -9.47
C HIS A 95 2.83 9.92 -9.95
N LEU A 96 2.42 8.67 -9.65
CA LEU A 96 3.15 7.45 -10.09
C LEU A 96 3.38 7.42 -11.59
N ASP A 97 2.47 7.94 -12.38
CA ASP A 97 2.59 8.07 -13.85
C ASP A 97 3.81 8.88 -14.31
N THR A 98 4.46 9.61 -13.40
CA THR A 98 5.73 10.32 -13.66
C THR A 98 6.98 9.51 -13.26
N LEU A 99 6.81 8.31 -12.68
CA LEU A 99 7.93 7.37 -12.49
C LEU A 99 8.29 6.75 -13.85
N ASP A 100 9.57 6.86 -14.20
CA ASP A 100 10.11 6.20 -15.40
C ASP A 100 10.45 4.71 -15.12
N GLU A 101 9.50 4.02 -14.50
CA GLU A 101 9.63 2.61 -14.10
C GLU A 101 8.31 1.87 -14.29
N ILE A 102 8.39 0.60 -14.70
CA ILE A 102 7.25 -0.30 -14.85
C ILE A 102 7.43 -1.48 -13.89
N PHE A 103 6.32 -1.89 -13.27
CA PHE A 103 6.30 -2.91 -12.24
C PHE A 103 5.46 -4.12 -12.66
N ASP A 104 5.85 -5.29 -12.13
CA ASP A 104 5.09 -6.55 -12.25
C ASP A 104 4.00 -6.61 -11.19
N THR A 105 4.29 -6.05 -10.00
CA THR A 105 3.43 -6.09 -8.83
C THR A 105 3.41 -4.73 -8.15
N VAL A 106 2.23 -4.26 -7.77
CA VAL A 106 2.05 -3.11 -6.85
C VAL A 106 1.34 -3.62 -5.61
N ILE A 107 1.82 -3.22 -4.44
CA ILE A 107 1.16 -3.46 -3.17
C ILE A 107 0.77 -2.14 -2.52
N ASP A 108 -0.38 -2.12 -1.84
CA ASP A 108 -0.93 -1.02 -1.07
C ASP A 108 -1.46 -1.56 0.26
N SER A 109 -0.80 -1.21 1.34
CA SER A 109 -1.21 -1.58 2.69
C SER A 109 -1.68 -0.36 3.46
N GLY A 110 -2.88 0.16 3.09
CA GLY A 110 -3.50 1.25 3.83
C GLY A 110 -3.26 2.65 3.27
N LEU A 111 -2.86 2.78 2.00
CA LEU A 111 -2.78 4.09 1.35
C LEU A 111 -4.10 4.50 0.70
N PHE A 112 -4.78 3.58 0.01
CA PHE A 112 -6.02 3.87 -0.73
C PHE A 112 -7.10 4.55 0.12
N HIS A 113 -7.24 4.16 1.37
CA HIS A 113 -8.28 4.67 2.26
C HIS A 113 -8.01 6.06 2.84
N VAL A 114 -6.81 6.62 2.63
CA VAL A 114 -6.52 7.99 3.08
C VAL A 114 -6.97 9.04 2.06
N PHE A 115 -7.25 8.63 0.84
CA PHE A 115 -7.66 9.51 -0.24
C PHE A 115 -9.16 9.84 -0.21
N ASP A 116 -9.51 11.07 -0.61
CA ASP A 116 -10.88 11.45 -0.92
C ASP A 116 -11.40 10.77 -2.20
N ASP A 117 -12.66 11.03 -2.55
CA ASP A 117 -13.30 10.40 -3.71
C ASP A 117 -12.59 10.70 -5.03
N THR A 118 -12.10 11.92 -5.21
CA THR A 118 -11.39 12.32 -6.44
C THR A 118 -9.99 11.75 -6.49
N ALA A 119 -9.24 11.87 -5.40
CA ALA A 119 -7.86 11.42 -5.32
C ALA A 119 -7.74 9.89 -5.45
N ARG A 120 -8.71 9.11 -4.96
CA ARG A 120 -8.72 7.64 -5.12
C ARG A 120 -8.71 7.20 -6.58
N TYR A 121 -9.53 7.84 -7.42
CA TYR A 121 -9.55 7.49 -8.85
C TYR A 121 -8.25 7.91 -9.56
N ARG A 122 -7.67 9.05 -9.18
CA ARG A 122 -6.36 9.47 -9.68
C ARG A 122 -5.28 8.48 -9.27
N TYR A 123 -5.27 8.05 -8.01
CA TYR A 123 -4.34 7.06 -7.49
C TYR A 123 -4.44 5.73 -8.26
N ILE A 124 -5.63 5.19 -8.43
CA ILE A 124 -5.82 3.93 -9.19
C ILE A 124 -5.40 4.09 -10.66
N ALA A 125 -5.63 5.24 -11.27
CA ALA A 125 -5.14 5.52 -12.62
C ALA A 125 -3.59 5.61 -12.65
N ALA A 126 -2.97 6.22 -11.66
CA ALA A 126 -1.51 6.31 -11.53
C ALA A 126 -0.88 4.92 -11.28
N VAL A 127 -1.48 4.07 -10.44
CA VAL A 127 -1.07 2.67 -10.27
C VAL A 127 -1.20 1.89 -11.59
N HIS A 128 -2.32 2.09 -12.30
CA HIS A 128 -2.52 1.45 -13.60
C HIS A 128 -1.43 1.87 -14.61
N ALA A 129 -0.98 3.10 -14.59
CA ALA A 129 0.05 3.57 -15.53
C ALA A 129 1.41 2.86 -15.34
N VAL A 130 1.80 2.58 -14.09
CA VAL A 130 3.10 1.97 -13.77
C VAL A 130 3.11 0.45 -13.68
N LEU A 131 1.96 -0.21 -13.69
CA LEU A 131 1.88 -1.67 -13.81
C LEU A 131 1.97 -2.09 -15.28
N ARG A 132 2.69 -3.18 -15.59
CA ARG A 132 2.61 -3.77 -16.94
C ARG A 132 1.24 -4.41 -17.18
N PRO A 133 0.78 -4.58 -18.42
CA PRO A 133 -0.36 -5.44 -18.72
C PRO A 133 -0.17 -6.84 -18.15
N GLY A 134 -1.16 -7.37 -17.45
CA GLY A 134 -1.08 -8.62 -16.70
C GLY A 134 -0.35 -8.50 -15.35
N GLY A 135 0.09 -7.32 -14.95
CA GLY A 135 0.65 -7.05 -13.63
C GLY A 135 -0.43 -7.03 -12.54
N HIS A 136 -0.03 -7.28 -11.30
CA HIS A 136 -0.91 -7.48 -10.15
C HIS A 136 -0.93 -6.28 -9.20
N LEU A 137 -2.10 -5.92 -8.71
CA LEU A 137 -2.31 -5.01 -7.60
C LEU A 137 -2.88 -5.80 -6.42
N HIS A 138 -2.17 -5.79 -5.28
CA HIS A 138 -2.67 -6.28 -4.00
C HIS A 138 -2.93 -5.07 -3.11
N LEU A 139 -4.21 -4.78 -2.86
CA LEU A 139 -4.64 -3.58 -2.15
C LEU A 139 -5.42 -3.96 -0.89
N MET A 140 -4.96 -3.47 0.27
CA MET A 140 -5.62 -3.65 1.55
C MET A 140 -6.06 -2.30 2.11
N CYS A 141 -7.34 -2.18 2.46
CA CYS A 141 -7.89 -0.94 3.02
C CYS A 141 -8.92 -1.21 4.11
N PHE A 142 -9.20 -0.19 4.97
CA PHE A 142 -10.25 -0.30 5.99
C PHE A 142 -11.60 -0.58 5.34
N SER A 143 -12.31 -1.56 5.91
CA SER A 143 -13.65 -1.94 5.51
C SER A 143 -14.70 -1.06 6.18
N ASP A 144 -15.85 -0.86 5.52
CA ASP A 144 -17.06 -0.29 6.11
C ASP A 144 -17.67 -1.13 7.25
N ARG A 145 -17.11 -2.31 7.49
CA ARG A 145 -17.46 -3.20 8.60
C ARG A 145 -16.72 -2.86 9.91
N GLU A 146 -15.65 -2.06 9.84
CA GLU A 146 -14.94 -1.60 11.03
C GLU A 146 -15.86 -0.70 11.87
N PRO A 147 -16.16 -1.05 13.13
CA PRO A 147 -17.04 -0.26 13.98
C PRO A 147 -16.41 1.07 14.41
N GLY A 148 -17.26 1.98 14.88
CA GLY A 148 -16.84 3.29 15.35
C GLY A 148 -16.40 4.22 14.23
N ASP A 149 -15.76 5.34 14.61
CA ASP A 149 -15.37 6.44 13.72
C ASP A 149 -13.87 6.78 13.78
N TRP A 150 -13.08 5.99 14.50
CA TRP A 150 -11.63 6.15 14.64
C TRP A 150 -10.88 5.75 13.35
N GLY A 151 -9.69 6.32 13.17
CA GLY A 151 -8.78 6.00 12.04
C GLY A 151 -9.27 6.56 10.71
N PRO A 152 -8.82 5.96 9.59
CA PRO A 152 -9.11 6.46 8.26
C PRO A 152 -10.55 6.16 7.81
N ARG A 153 -10.90 6.68 6.63
CA ARG A 153 -12.18 6.43 5.99
C ARG A 153 -12.47 4.95 5.83
N ARG A 154 -13.75 4.56 6.04
CA ARG A 154 -14.30 3.24 5.75
C ARG A 154 -14.62 3.12 4.28
N ILE A 155 -14.14 2.05 3.64
CA ILE A 155 -14.34 1.78 2.22
C ILE A 155 -15.38 0.67 2.07
N LYS A 156 -16.43 0.92 1.29
CA LYS A 156 -17.40 -0.12 0.93
C LYS A 156 -16.84 -1.01 -0.18
N GLU A 157 -17.26 -2.27 -0.19
CA GLU A 157 -16.92 -3.18 -1.29
C GLU A 157 -17.28 -2.60 -2.66
N SER A 158 -18.43 -1.93 -2.76
CA SER A 158 -18.88 -1.28 -4.00
C SER A 158 -17.96 -0.14 -4.46
N GLU A 159 -17.34 0.58 -3.53
CA GLU A 159 -16.39 1.66 -3.87
C GLU A 159 -15.08 1.10 -4.44
N LEU A 160 -14.58 -0.02 -3.88
CA LEU A 160 -13.42 -0.73 -4.45
C LEU A 160 -13.72 -1.26 -5.85
N ARG A 161 -14.87 -1.91 -6.03
CA ARG A 161 -15.29 -2.40 -7.35
C ARG A 161 -15.45 -1.28 -8.36
N ALA A 162 -15.96 -0.12 -7.94
CA ALA A 162 -16.10 1.04 -8.81
C ALA A 162 -14.73 1.64 -9.19
N ALA A 163 -13.79 1.73 -8.22
CA ALA A 163 -12.45 2.23 -8.50
C ALA A 163 -11.65 1.30 -9.45
N LEU A 164 -11.90 -0.01 -9.39
CA LEU A 164 -11.25 -1.03 -10.22
C LEU A 164 -12.13 -1.50 -11.41
N ALA A 165 -13.14 -0.70 -11.83
CA ALA A 165 -14.05 -1.12 -12.89
C ALA A 165 -13.43 -1.08 -14.29
N ASN A 166 -12.56 -0.09 -14.56
CA ASN A 166 -12.01 0.17 -15.88
C ASN A 166 -10.53 -0.17 -15.96
N GLY A 167 -10.17 -1.10 -16.86
CA GLY A 167 -8.79 -1.50 -17.09
C GLY A 167 -8.28 -2.55 -16.08
N TRP A 168 -9.15 -3.09 -15.22
CA TRP A 168 -8.82 -4.10 -14.23
C TRP A 168 -9.72 -5.33 -14.33
N ARG A 169 -9.16 -6.49 -13.94
CA ARG A 169 -9.92 -7.68 -13.57
C ARG A 169 -9.69 -7.92 -12.09
N ILE A 170 -10.75 -7.97 -11.30
CA ILE A 170 -10.69 -8.31 -9.88
C ILE A 170 -10.70 -9.84 -9.78
N ASP A 171 -9.60 -10.44 -9.36
CA ASP A 171 -9.47 -11.88 -9.18
C ASP A 171 -10.04 -12.31 -7.81
N SER A 172 -9.79 -11.52 -6.77
CA SER A 172 -10.41 -11.71 -5.47
C SER A 172 -10.70 -10.39 -4.76
N LEU A 173 -11.72 -10.39 -3.91
CA LEU A 173 -12.03 -9.30 -2.97
C LEU A 173 -12.59 -9.95 -1.71
N ALA A 174 -11.76 -10.04 -0.70
CA ALA A 174 -12.02 -10.79 0.52
C ALA A 174 -11.97 -9.89 1.76
N ARG A 175 -12.64 -10.35 2.83
CA ARG A 175 -12.48 -9.77 4.17
C ARG A 175 -11.13 -10.16 4.72
N ASP A 176 -10.48 -9.22 5.39
CA ASP A 176 -9.22 -9.42 6.10
C ASP A 176 -9.16 -8.50 7.33
N ARG A 177 -8.04 -8.45 8.01
CA ARG A 177 -7.83 -7.58 9.17
C ARG A 177 -6.44 -6.97 9.14
N PHE A 178 -6.35 -5.67 9.41
CA PHE A 178 -5.10 -5.05 9.80
C PHE A 178 -4.75 -5.42 11.23
N ASP A 179 -3.52 -5.77 11.47
CA ASP A 179 -2.95 -5.68 12.80
C ASP A 179 -2.62 -4.21 13.11
N ILE A 180 -2.91 -3.79 14.33
CA ILE A 180 -2.58 -2.47 14.85
C ILE A 180 -1.92 -2.62 16.21
N LYS A 181 -1.14 -1.61 16.61
CA LYS A 181 -0.53 -1.59 17.93
C LYS A 181 -1.60 -1.62 19.02
N PRO A 182 -1.32 -2.26 20.18
CA PRO A 182 -2.18 -2.20 21.35
C PRO A 182 -2.43 -0.74 21.79
N GLY A 183 -3.61 -0.47 22.30
CA GLY A 183 -3.96 0.85 22.86
C GLY A 183 -5.16 1.53 22.20
N LEU A 184 -5.61 1.05 21.02
CA LEU A 184 -6.83 1.57 20.38
C LEU A 184 -8.10 0.78 20.74
N GLY A 185 -8.02 -0.14 21.73
CA GLY A 185 -9.18 -0.90 22.24
C GLY A 185 -9.67 -2.03 21.34
N THR A 186 -8.97 -2.31 20.23
CA THR A 186 -9.28 -3.41 19.30
C THR A 186 -8.02 -4.19 18.96
N PRO A 187 -8.11 -5.53 18.77
CA PRO A 187 -6.96 -6.35 18.40
C PRO A 187 -6.57 -6.23 16.92
N GLY A 188 -7.19 -5.33 16.15
CA GLY A 188 -6.96 -5.09 14.73
C GLY A 188 -8.15 -4.38 14.13
N ALA A 189 -8.11 -4.08 12.84
CA ALA A 189 -9.18 -3.39 12.14
C ALA A 189 -9.71 -4.22 10.97
N GLU A 190 -11.04 -4.24 10.78
CA GLU A 190 -11.69 -4.91 9.65
C GLU A 190 -11.24 -4.28 8.34
N ALA A 191 -10.84 -5.11 7.40
CA ALA A 191 -10.27 -4.70 6.14
C ALA A 191 -10.90 -5.43 4.94
N TRP A 192 -10.74 -4.84 3.76
CA TRP A 192 -10.80 -5.51 2.48
C TRP A 192 -9.39 -5.79 1.97
N LEU A 193 -9.18 -6.99 1.42
CA LEU A 193 -8.02 -7.31 0.60
C LEU A 193 -8.50 -7.59 -0.82
N ALA A 194 -8.05 -6.79 -1.77
CA ALA A 194 -8.34 -6.94 -3.19
C ALA A 194 -7.10 -7.40 -3.95
N ASP A 195 -7.27 -8.43 -4.80
CA ASP A 195 -6.32 -8.82 -5.82
C ASP A 195 -6.89 -8.47 -7.17
N ALA A 196 -6.18 -7.64 -7.93
CA ALA A 196 -6.61 -7.20 -9.24
C ALA A 196 -5.46 -7.26 -10.25
N VAL A 197 -5.81 -7.56 -11.49
CA VAL A 197 -4.87 -7.65 -12.61
C VAL A 197 -5.14 -6.51 -13.59
N ARG A 198 -4.08 -5.78 -13.98
CA ARG A 198 -4.16 -4.81 -15.04
C ARG A 198 -4.46 -5.48 -16.37
N LEU A 199 -5.54 -5.07 -17.03
CA LEU A 199 -5.89 -5.52 -18.38
C LEU A 199 -5.02 -4.82 -19.44
N ALA A 200 -4.76 -5.52 -20.54
CA ALA A 200 -4.18 -4.88 -21.72
C ALA A 200 -5.13 -3.83 -22.30
N PRO A 201 -4.62 -2.74 -22.89
CA PRO A 201 -5.45 -1.85 -23.69
C PRO A 201 -6.18 -2.65 -24.79
N ARG A 202 -7.44 -2.32 -25.03
CA ARG A 202 -8.21 -2.89 -26.14
C ARG A 202 -7.79 -2.27 -27.45
#